data_e033200ef2d8333a457153c843222200
#
_entry.id   e033200ef2d8333a457153c843222200
#
_cell.length_a   1.000
_cell.length_b   1.000
_cell.length_c   1.000
_cell.angle_alpha   90.00
_cell.angle_beta   90.00
_cell.angle_gamma   90.00
#
_symmetry.space_group_name_H-M   'P 1'
#
loop_
_entity.id
_entity.type
_entity.pdbx_description
1 polymer ?
#
loop_
_entity_poly.entity_id
_entity_poly.type
_entity_poly.pdbx_seq_one_letter_code
_entity_poly.pdbx_strand_id
1 'polypeptide(L)'
;MEEFTKKGDTVFDPLSGTGTTQVESLNLGRHAFGIELSELFHGIANKRCDEISTKCNYSVFLGDARDISTFDLPELDYVITSPPYWDMLNMKGAEVQAARKAKGLQTNYSENENDLGNLDDYGKFVEVLMEIYKETTIRLKTGGHLTIIVKNIKKKGNHYPLAFDLTEQLIDFLQLKHVGFWCQDDLQIAPFGYKHTWVSNTFHHYCLTFQKP
;
A
#
# COMPACT_ATOMS: atom_id res chain seq x y z
N MET A 1 11.59 -4.53 -6.15
CA MET A 1 12.51 -3.45 -5.72
C MET A 1 13.84 -3.52 -6.47
N GLU A 2 14.59 -4.62 -6.44
CA GLU A 2 15.92 -4.72 -7.07
C GLU A 2 15.93 -4.46 -8.58
N GLU A 3 14.85 -4.77 -9.28
CA GLU A 3 14.70 -4.49 -10.72
C GLU A 3 14.59 -2.99 -11.06
N PHE A 4 14.14 -2.17 -10.11
CA PHE A 4 13.85 -0.75 -10.31
C PHE A 4 14.79 0.16 -9.54
N THR A 5 15.70 -0.39 -8.74
CA THR A 5 16.62 0.38 -7.89
C THR A 5 17.98 -0.27 -7.77
N LYS A 6 19.00 0.52 -7.48
CA LYS A 6 20.35 0.11 -7.10
C LYS A 6 20.67 0.55 -5.67
N LYS A 7 21.79 0.07 -5.11
CA LYS A 7 22.26 0.49 -3.78
C LYS A 7 22.48 2.00 -3.76
N GLY A 8 22.02 2.64 -2.68
CA GLY A 8 22.09 4.08 -2.46
C GLY A 8 20.88 4.86 -3.03
N ASP A 9 19.99 4.22 -3.79
CA ASP A 9 18.77 4.87 -4.26
C ASP A 9 17.80 5.11 -3.08
N THR A 10 16.90 6.05 -3.25
CA THR A 10 15.88 6.44 -2.28
C THR A 10 14.54 5.78 -2.60
N VAL A 11 14.04 4.98 -1.66
CA VAL A 11 12.75 4.29 -1.73
C VAL A 11 11.77 4.93 -0.76
N PHE A 12 10.53 5.07 -1.20
CA PHE A 12 9.46 5.68 -0.42
C PHE A 12 8.17 4.86 -0.42
N ASP A 13 7.50 4.85 0.74
CA ASP A 13 6.16 4.29 0.90
C ASP A 13 5.27 5.31 1.61
N PRO A 14 4.29 5.93 0.92
CA PRO A 14 3.38 6.89 1.55
C PRO A 14 2.42 6.27 2.57
N LEU A 15 2.29 4.94 2.61
CA LEU A 15 1.35 4.21 3.47
C LEU A 15 2.10 3.06 4.17
N SER A 16 3.10 3.43 4.96
CA SER A 16 4.17 2.53 5.45
C SER A 16 3.71 1.36 6.31
N GLY A 17 2.58 1.48 7.01
CA GLY A 17 2.14 0.47 7.96
C GLY A 17 3.22 0.15 8.99
N THR A 18 3.54 -1.11 9.15
CA THR A 18 4.58 -1.57 10.09
C THR A 18 6.01 -1.51 9.52
N GLY A 19 6.23 -0.77 8.42
CA GLY A 19 7.57 -0.47 7.89
C GLY A 19 8.22 -1.59 7.09
N THR A 20 7.45 -2.48 6.45
CA THR A 20 8.02 -3.57 5.65
C THR A 20 8.83 -3.05 4.47
N THR A 21 8.34 -2.03 3.77
CA THR A 21 9.06 -1.38 2.67
C THR A 21 10.39 -0.81 3.14
N GLN A 22 10.40 -0.13 4.28
CA GLN A 22 11.59 0.51 4.84
C GLN A 22 12.64 -0.53 5.24
N VAL A 23 12.23 -1.55 5.98
CA VAL A 23 13.12 -2.65 6.41
C VAL A 23 13.78 -3.33 5.21
N GLU A 24 13.00 -3.69 4.19
CA GLU A 24 13.55 -4.34 2.99
C GLU A 24 14.45 -3.41 2.18
N SER A 25 14.13 -2.12 2.11
CA SER A 25 14.98 -1.12 1.46
C SER A 25 16.35 -1.02 2.14
N LEU A 26 16.36 -0.95 3.47
CA LEU A 26 17.59 -0.89 4.27
C LEU A 26 18.42 -2.17 4.13
N ASN A 27 17.79 -3.35 4.19
CA ASN A 27 18.47 -4.65 4.00
C ASN A 27 19.13 -4.73 2.62
N LEU A 28 18.52 -4.14 1.62
CA LEU A 28 19.04 -4.12 0.26
C LEU A 28 20.03 -2.96 0.00
N GLY A 29 20.31 -2.12 1.00
CA GLY A 29 21.26 -1.00 0.91
C GLY A 29 20.70 0.22 0.19
N ARG A 30 19.42 0.52 0.34
CA ARG A 30 18.72 1.70 -0.16
C ARG A 30 18.37 2.63 1.01
N HIS A 31 18.27 3.92 0.75
CA HIS A 31 17.64 4.85 1.69
C HIS A 31 16.14 4.61 1.73
N ALA A 32 15.52 4.74 2.90
CA ALA A 32 14.13 4.35 3.11
C ALA A 32 13.33 5.46 3.80
N PHE A 33 12.30 5.94 3.13
CA PHE A 33 11.42 6.97 3.68
C PHE A 33 9.96 6.48 3.65
N GLY A 34 9.14 7.03 4.53
CA GLY A 34 7.74 6.70 4.54
C GLY A 34 6.90 7.59 5.43
N ILE A 35 5.57 7.47 5.29
CA ILE A 35 4.59 8.16 6.11
C ILE A 35 3.66 7.10 6.71
N GLU A 36 3.31 7.28 7.99
CA GLU A 36 2.37 6.42 8.68
C GLU A 36 1.46 7.25 9.58
N LEU A 37 0.15 7.04 9.45
CA LEU A 37 -0.87 7.77 10.20
C LEU A 37 -1.01 7.29 11.64
N SER A 38 -0.85 5.99 11.88
CA SER A 38 -1.01 5.35 13.19
C SER A 38 0.27 5.48 14.02
N GLU A 39 0.18 6.13 15.20
CA GLU A 39 1.30 6.21 16.14
C GLU A 39 1.87 4.81 16.49
N LEU A 40 0.98 3.82 16.66
CA LEU A 40 1.39 2.46 16.96
C LEU A 40 2.22 1.85 15.83
N PHE A 41 1.74 1.95 14.59
CA PHE A 41 2.45 1.38 13.43
C PHE A 41 3.72 2.14 13.13
N HIS A 42 3.71 3.46 13.27
CA HIS A 42 4.90 4.30 13.20
C HIS A 42 5.97 3.84 14.21
N GLY A 43 5.60 3.64 15.48
CA GLY A 43 6.52 3.12 16.51
C GLY A 43 7.08 1.74 16.17
N ILE A 44 6.24 0.84 15.63
CA ILE A 44 6.68 -0.49 15.17
C ILE A 44 7.64 -0.36 13.99
N ALA A 45 7.33 0.48 13.00
CA ALA A 45 8.17 0.68 11.83
C ALA A 45 9.56 1.19 12.20
N ASN A 46 9.64 2.23 13.05
CA ASN A 46 10.92 2.76 13.51
C ASN A 46 11.73 1.72 14.27
N LYS A 47 11.11 1.00 15.21
CA LYS A 47 11.81 -0.06 15.96
C LYS A 47 12.41 -1.12 15.05
N ARG A 48 11.65 -1.56 14.02
CA ARG A 48 12.12 -2.55 13.04
C ARG A 48 13.26 -2.01 12.17
N CYS A 49 13.23 -0.75 11.82
CA CYS A 49 14.31 -0.10 11.06
C CYS A 49 15.57 0.07 11.90
N ASP A 50 15.44 0.43 13.19
CA ASP A 50 16.56 0.57 14.12
C ASP A 50 17.35 -0.74 14.33
N GLU A 51 16.70 -1.89 14.14
CA GLU A 51 17.35 -3.20 14.25
C GLU A 51 18.23 -3.53 13.03
N ILE A 52 18.16 -2.74 11.94
CA ILE A 52 18.91 -2.99 10.71
C ILE A 52 20.28 -2.30 10.77
N SER A 53 21.35 -3.09 10.74
CA SER A 53 22.72 -2.56 10.65
C SER A 53 23.02 -2.11 9.22
N THR A 54 22.96 -0.80 8.96
CA THR A 54 23.15 -0.22 7.63
C THR A 54 23.80 1.16 7.73
N LYS A 55 24.38 1.63 6.59
CA LYS A 55 24.83 3.01 6.42
C LYS A 55 23.78 3.89 5.70
N CYS A 56 22.66 3.30 5.30
CA CYS A 56 21.60 4.02 4.64
C CYS A 56 20.77 4.81 5.64
N ASN A 57 20.29 5.97 5.21
CA ASN A 57 19.39 6.79 6.02
C ASN A 57 17.96 6.26 5.92
N TYR A 58 17.18 6.42 6.98
CA TYR A 58 15.76 6.21 6.93
C TYR A 58 15.00 7.26 7.75
N SER A 59 13.74 7.47 7.41
CA SER A 59 12.79 8.20 8.22
C SER A 59 11.37 7.71 7.93
N VAL A 60 10.63 7.37 8.97
CA VAL A 60 9.19 7.16 8.88
C VAL A 60 8.55 8.35 9.59
N PHE A 61 7.83 9.18 8.85
CA PHE A 61 7.14 10.34 9.39
C PHE A 61 5.78 9.93 9.97
N LEU A 62 5.45 10.44 11.15
CA LEU A 62 4.11 10.30 11.70
C LEU A 62 3.21 11.40 11.12
N GLY A 63 2.18 11.01 10.37
CA GLY A 63 1.25 11.95 9.77
C GLY A 63 0.39 11.39 8.66
N ASP A 64 -0.35 12.25 8.02
CA ASP A 64 -1.25 11.91 6.93
C ASP A 64 -0.53 11.97 5.58
N ALA A 65 -0.67 10.92 4.77
CA ALA A 65 -0.07 10.88 3.44
C ALA A 65 -0.63 11.93 2.47
N ARG A 66 -1.79 12.53 2.76
CA ARG A 66 -2.33 13.66 1.99
C ARG A 66 -1.50 14.93 2.16
N ASP A 67 -0.77 15.04 3.25
CA ASP A 67 0.07 16.20 3.59
C ASP A 67 1.54 15.99 3.18
N ILE A 68 1.80 15.16 2.18
CA ILE A 68 3.15 14.74 1.73
C ILE A 68 4.09 15.92 1.47
N SER A 69 3.55 17.05 0.99
CA SER A 69 4.30 18.26 0.70
C SER A 69 4.90 18.94 1.94
N THR A 70 4.37 18.64 3.13
CA THR A 70 4.82 19.22 4.41
C THR A 70 6.03 18.49 5.02
N PHE A 71 6.33 17.27 4.53
CA PHE A 71 7.44 16.48 5.03
C PHE A 71 8.72 16.77 4.27
N ASP A 72 9.85 16.75 4.98
CA ASP A 72 11.19 16.92 4.37
C ASP A 72 11.64 15.63 3.69
N LEU A 73 11.07 15.39 2.52
CA LEU A 73 11.37 14.24 1.68
C LEU A 73 12.42 14.60 0.62
N PRO A 74 13.44 13.76 0.43
CA PRO A 74 14.37 13.91 -0.69
C PRO A 74 13.69 13.61 -2.03
N GLU A 75 14.40 13.78 -3.13
CA GLU A 75 13.98 13.23 -4.42
C GLU A 75 13.97 11.70 -4.36
N LEU A 76 12.93 11.10 -4.96
CA LEU A 76 12.66 9.67 -4.88
C LEU A 76 13.09 8.97 -6.18
N ASP A 77 13.79 7.85 -6.05
CA ASP A 77 14.11 6.97 -7.18
C ASP A 77 12.99 5.93 -7.41
N TYR A 78 12.36 5.49 -6.33
CA TYR A 78 11.32 4.47 -6.39
C TYR A 78 10.27 4.65 -5.29
N VAL A 79 9.03 4.44 -5.66
CA VAL A 79 7.91 4.36 -4.74
C VAL A 79 7.30 2.97 -4.81
N ILE A 80 7.08 2.34 -3.67
CA ILE A 80 6.35 1.08 -3.58
C ILE A 80 5.40 1.13 -2.39
N THR A 81 4.14 0.85 -2.63
CA THR A 81 3.10 0.96 -1.61
C THR A 81 2.02 -0.08 -1.76
N SER A 82 1.39 -0.41 -0.64
CA SER A 82 0.20 -1.25 -0.59
C SER A 82 -0.87 -0.51 0.22
N PRO A 83 -1.81 0.18 -0.44
CA PRO A 83 -2.85 0.93 0.25
C PRO A 83 -3.74 0.01 1.07
N PRO A 84 -4.41 0.53 2.12
CA PRO A 84 -5.40 -0.24 2.84
C PRO A 84 -6.49 -0.73 1.87
N TYR A 85 -7.02 -1.90 2.14
CA TYR A 85 -8.16 -2.40 1.37
C TYR A 85 -9.42 -1.74 1.90
N TRP A 86 -10.01 -0.83 1.10
CA TRP A 86 -11.22 -0.09 1.41
C TRP A 86 -12.20 -0.88 2.28
N ASP A 87 -12.46 -0.41 3.52
CA ASP A 87 -13.45 -0.94 4.49
C ASP A 87 -13.44 -2.48 4.71
N MET A 88 -12.44 -3.21 4.19
CA MET A 88 -12.40 -4.67 4.35
C MET A 88 -12.18 -5.12 5.80
N LEU A 89 -11.51 -4.31 6.63
CA LEU A 89 -11.30 -4.64 8.04
C LEU A 89 -12.54 -4.39 8.89
N ASN A 90 -13.44 -3.50 8.46
CA ASN A 90 -14.71 -3.21 9.15
C ASN A 90 -15.82 -4.21 8.81
N MET A 91 -15.58 -5.17 7.89
CA MET A 91 -16.58 -6.18 7.52
C MET A 91 -16.84 -7.13 8.69
N LYS A 92 -18.03 -6.99 9.33
CA LYS A 92 -18.52 -7.88 10.39
C LYS A 92 -18.66 -9.30 9.82
N GLY A 93 -18.00 -10.27 10.46
CA GLY A 93 -18.22 -11.69 10.17
C GLY A 93 -17.08 -12.46 9.51
N ALA A 94 -15.93 -11.85 9.27
CA ALA A 94 -14.77 -12.62 8.82
C ALA A 94 -14.22 -13.45 10.01
N GLU A 95 -14.08 -14.77 9.83
CA GLU A 95 -13.39 -15.66 10.79
C GLU A 95 -12.00 -15.14 11.15
N VAL A 96 -11.36 -14.45 10.22
CA VAL A 96 -10.08 -13.77 10.40
C VAL A 96 -10.17 -12.67 11.48
N GLN A 97 -11.28 -11.91 11.59
CA GLN A 97 -11.45 -10.91 12.64
C GLN A 97 -11.62 -11.54 14.03
N ALA A 98 -12.36 -12.65 14.10
CA ALA A 98 -12.50 -13.40 15.34
C ALA A 98 -11.15 -13.98 15.80
N ALA A 99 -10.36 -14.52 14.87
CA ALA A 99 -9.02 -15.03 15.15
C ALA A 99 -8.02 -13.91 15.53
N ARG A 100 -8.13 -12.72 14.93
CA ARG A 100 -7.33 -11.54 15.30
C ARG A 100 -7.71 -11.01 16.69
N LYS A 101 -9.01 -10.86 16.98
CA LYS A 101 -9.50 -10.49 18.32
C LYS A 101 -9.05 -11.48 19.39
N ALA A 102 -9.12 -12.77 19.11
CA ALA A 102 -8.67 -13.82 20.04
C ALA A 102 -7.15 -13.75 20.33
N LYS A 103 -6.37 -13.18 19.42
CA LYS A 103 -4.92 -12.93 19.57
C LYS A 103 -4.59 -11.53 20.10
N GLY A 104 -5.58 -10.71 20.50
CA GLY A 104 -5.37 -9.33 20.95
C GLY A 104 -4.86 -8.38 19.85
N LEU A 105 -5.01 -8.75 18.58
CA LEU A 105 -4.59 -7.92 17.45
C LEU A 105 -5.69 -6.93 17.08
N GLN A 106 -5.31 -5.72 16.71
CA GLN A 106 -6.26 -4.70 16.22
C GLN A 106 -7.02 -5.20 15.00
N THR A 107 -8.31 -4.90 14.96
CA THR A 107 -9.25 -5.29 13.90
C THR A 107 -9.64 -4.13 12.98
N ASN A 108 -9.16 -2.94 13.26
CA ASN A 108 -9.24 -1.71 12.46
C ASN A 108 -7.81 -1.17 12.26
N TYR A 109 -7.59 -0.38 11.22
CA TYR A 109 -6.29 0.25 10.98
C TYR A 109 -6.01 1.32 12.01
N SER A 110 -6.98 2.20 12.28
CA SER A 110 -6.95 3.20 13.36
C SER A 110 -8.37 3.67 13.70
N GLU A 111 -8.53 4.39 14.82
CA GLU A 111 -9.76 5.11 15.17
C GLU A 111 -9.80 6.52 14.54
N ASN A 112 -8.79 6.88 13.74
CA ASN A 112 -8.69 8.17 13.10
C ASN A 112 -9.70 8.26 11.94
N GLU A 113 -10.53 9.31 11.94
CA GLU A 113 -11.50 9.58 10.86
C GLU A 113 -10.82 9.80 9.50
N ASN A 114 -9.54 10.17 9.51
CA ASN A 114 -8.73 10.36 8.33
C ASN A 114 -8.15 9.07 7.75
N ASP A 115 -8.33 7.92 8.41
CA ASP A 115 -7.86 6.65 7.91
C ASP A 115 -8.63 6.25 6.64
N LEU A 116 -7.89 5.98 5.58
CA LEU A 116 -8.43 5.56 4.28
C LEU A 116 -9.29 4.31 4.38
N GLY A 117 -8.97 3.41 5.32
CA GLY A 117 -9.73 2.19 5.58
C GLY A 117 -11.09 2.44 6.22
N ASN A 118 -11.37 3.67 6.69
CA ASN A 118 -12.64 4.05 7.31
C ASN A 118 -13.59 4.79 6.35
N LEU A 119 -13.17 5.05 5.10
CA LEU A 119 -14.02 5.70 4.11
C LEU A 119 -15.14 4.75 3.65
N ASP A 120 -16.39 5.18 3.76
CA ASP A 120 -17.56 4.37 3.36
C ASP A 120 -17.79 4.38 1.85
N ASP A 121 -17.44 5.47 1.14
CA ASP A 121 -17.63 5.64 -0.28
C ASP A 121 -16.38 5.20 -1.07
N TYR A 122 -16.57 4.28 -2.01
CA TYR A 122 -15.49 3.75 -2.84
C TYR A 122 -14.90 4.81 -3.80
N GLY A 123 -15.74 5.65 -4.39
CA GLY A 123 -15.26 6.70 -5.29
C GLY A 123 -14.36 7.68 -4.57
N LYS A 124 -14.77 8.11 -3.36
CA LYS A 124 -13.96 8.97 -2.50
C LYS A 124 -12.66 8.31 -2.05
N PHE A 125 -12.70 7.01 -1.76
CA PHE A 125 -11.49 6.24 -1.44
C PHE A 125 -10.48 6.25 -2.60
N VAL A 126 -10.93 6.02 -3.83
CA VAL A 126 -10.08 6.08 -5.03
C VAL A 126 -9.56 7.49 -5.25
N GLU A 127 -10.40 8.52 -5.11
CA GLU A 127 -10.03 9.94 -5.25
C GLU A 127 -8.88 10.31 -4.30
N VAL A 128 -9.00 9.97 -3.02
CA VAL A 128 -7.94 10.26 -2.02
C VAL A 128 -6.65 9.50 -2.31
N LEU A 129 -6.73 8.25 -2.75
CA LEU A 129 -5.53 7.52 -3.18
C LEU A 129 -4.85 8.21 -4.37
N MET A 130 -5.62 8.71 -5.32
CA MET A 130 -5.09 9.42 -6.48
C MET A 130 -4.44 10.75 -6.10
N GLU A 131 -4.99 11.49 -5.13
CA GLU A 131 -4.34 12.68 -4.57
C GLU A 131 -2.97 12.34 -3.99
N ILE A 132 -2.88 11.31 -3.14
CA ILE A 132 -1.63 10.85 -2.54
C ILE A 132 -0.61 10.45 -3.63
N TYR A 133 -1.05 9.72 -4.66
CA TYR A 133 -0.14 9.28 -5.71
C TYR A 133 0.33 10.43 -6.61
N LYS A 134 -0.51 11.41 -6.89
CA LYS A 134 -0.14 12.63 -7.62
C LYS A 134 0.92 13.41 -6.86
N GLU A 135 0.70 13.70 -5.58
CA GLU A 135 1.66 14.39 -4.72
C GLU A 135 2.98 13.61 -4.59
N THR A 136 2.89 12.29 -4.42
CA THR A 136 4.08 11.41 -4.37
C THR A 136 4.90 11.52 -5.66
N THR A 137 4.25 11.54 -6.82
CA THR A 137 4.94 11.59 -8.11
C THR A 137 5.63 12.92 -8.40
N ILE A 138 5.24 14.02 -7.72
CA ILE A 138 5.97 15.29 -7.79
C ILE A 138 7.42 15.09 -7.32
N ARG A 139 7.62 14.34 -6.24
CA ARG A 139 8.94 14.03 -5.67
C ARG A 139 9.69 12.91 -6.39
N LEU A 140 9.00 12.12 -7.22
CA LEU A 140 9.61 11.05 -8.00
C LEU A 140 10.45 11.65 -9.13
N LYS A 141 11.68 11.18 -9.31
CA LYS A 141 12.56 11.59 -10.41
C LYS A 141 11.97 11.19 -11.77
N THR A 142 12.27 11.94 -12.81
CA THR A 142 12.05 11.49 -14.21
C THR A 142 12.74 10.14 -14.42
N GLY A 143 12.05 9.19 -15.02
CA GLY A 143 12.50 7.81 -15.14
C GLY A 143 12.32 6.94 -13.90
N GLY A 144 12.00 7.53 -12.74
CA GLY A 144 11.67 6.80 -11.51
C GLY A 144 10.37 6.00 -11.62
N HIS A 145 10.20 5.01 -10.76
CA HIS A 145 9.06 4.08 -10.85
C HIS A 145 8.17 4.15 -9.60
N LEU A 146 6.88 3.96 -9.83
CA LEU A 146 5.85 3.75 -8.79
C LEU A 146 5.27 2.35 -8.94
N THR A 147 5.36 1.52 -7.90
CA THR A 147 4.68 0.22 -7.84
C THR A 147 3.58 0.23 -6.78
N ILE A 148 2.37 -0.14 -7.19
CA ILE A 148 1.21 -0.26 -6.30
C ILE A 148 0.81 -1.72 -6.21
N ILE A 149 0.72 -2.25 -4.99
CA ILE A 149 0.30 -3.63 -4.72
C ILE A 149 -1.14 -3.59 -4.21
N VAL A 150 -2.08 -4.02 -5.05
CA VAL A 150 -3.52 -3.95 -4.75
C VAL A 150 -4.27 -5.22 -5.10
N LYS A 151 -5.42 -5.40 -4.48
CA LYS A 151 -6.45 -6.38 -4.87
C LYS A 151 -7.71 -5.67 -5.34
N ASN A 152 -8.41 -6.28 -6.29
CA ASN A 152 -9.82 -5.93 -6.52
C ASN A 152 -10.67 -6.38 -5.33
N ILE A 153 -11.66 -5.59 -4.98
CA ILE A 153 -12.43 -5.73 -3.76
C ILE A 153 -13.80 -6.33 -4.06
N LYS A 154 -14.20 -7.32 -3.25
CA LYS A 154 -15.56 -7.88 -3.29
C LYS A 154 -16.29 -7.49 -2.01
N LYS A 155 -17.42 -6.78 -2.13
CA LYS A 155 -18.20 -6.32 -0.98
C LYS A 155 -19.69 -6.42 -1.28
N LYS A 156 -20.44 -7.13 -0.42
CA LYS A 156 -21.90 -7.26 -0.51
C LYS A 156 -22.39 -7.71 -1.91
N GLY A 157 -21.69 -8.66 -2.53
CA GLY A 157 -22.02 -9.19 -3.87
C GLY A 157 -21.55 -8.32 -5.05
N ASN A 158 -21.01 -7.14 -4.80
CA ASN A 158 -20.44 -6.26 -5.81
C ASN A 158 -18.93 -6.48 -5.93
N HIS A 159 -18.42 -6.23 -7.14
CA HIS A 159 -17.00 -6.27 -7.44
C HIS A 159 -16.50 -4.86 -7.77
N TYR A 160 -15.50 -4.40 -7.02
CA TYR A 160 -14.89 -3.09 -7.17
C TYR A 160 -13.49 -3.30 -7.77
N PRO A 161 -13.26 -2.85 -9.01
CA PRO A 161 -12.07 -3.18 -9.77
C PRO A 161 -10.90 -2.23 -9.47
N LEU A 162 -10.50 -2.09 -8.22
CA LEU A 162 -9.53 -1.10 -7.72
C LEU A 162 -8.24 -1.03 -8.56
N ALA A 163 -7.69 -2.19 -8.97
CA ALA A 163 -6.48 -2.22 -9.79
C ALA A 163 -6.67 -1.53 -11.15
N PHE A 164 -7.86 -1.67 -11.74
CA PHE A 164 -8.17 -1.06 -13.04
C PHE A 164 -8.52 0.42 -12.89
N ASP A 165 -9.31 0.79 -11.87
CA ASP A 165 -9.69 2.18 -11.62
C ASP A 165 -8.47 3.06 -11.32
N LEU A 166 -7.49 2.53 -10.55
CA LEU A 166 -6.22 3.22 -10.32
C LEU A 166 -5.39 3.29 -11.60
N THR A 167 -5.34 2.21 -12.38
CA THR A 167 -4.58 2.21 -13.65
C THR A 167 -5.12 3.24 -14.61
N GLU A 168 -6.44 3.30 -14.81
CA GLU A 168 -7.10 4.25 -15.72
C GLU A 168 -6.72 5.71 -15.40
N GLN A 169 -6.67 6.08 -14.12
CA GLN A 169 -6.34 7.44 -13.72
C GLN A 169 -4.83 7.73 -13.69
N LEU A 170 -4.00 6.73 -13.37
CA LEU A 170 -2.55 6.92 -13.30
C LEU A 170 -1.90 7.08 -14.68
N ILE A 171 -2.45 6.46 -15.72
CA ILE A 171 -1.91 6.58 -17.10
C ILE A 171 -2.07 7.99 -17.68
N ASP A 172 -2.84 8.86 -17.07
CA ASP A 172 -2.94 10.27 -17.47
C ASP A 172 -1.63 11.04 -17.27
N PHE A 173 -0.77 10.61 -16.33
CA PHE A 173 0.48 11.30 -15.99
C PHE A 173 1.69 10.37 -15.77
N LEU A 174 1.50 9.06 -15.78
CA LEU A 174 2.54 8.05 -15.71
C LEU A 174 2.42 7.04 -16.85
N GLN A 175 3.50 6.37 -17.19
CA GLN A 175 3.50 5.30 -18.18
C GLN A 175 3.41 3.95 -17.48
N LEU A 176 2.36 3.16 -17.73
CA LEU A 176 2.29 1.78 -17.25
C LEU A 176 3.39 0.94 -17.93
N LYS A 177 4.28 0.35 -17.14
CA LYS A 177 5.41 -0.45 -17.61
C LYS A 177 5.25 -1.94 -17.39
N HIS A 178 4.64 -2.31 -16.26
CA HIS A 178 4.53 -3.72 -15.90
C HIS A 178 3.27 -4.00 -15.08
N VAL A 179 2.66 -5.16 -15.34
CA VAL A 179 1.60 -5.73 -14.53
C VAL A 179 2.05 -7.10 -14.07
N GLY A 180 2.42 -7.20 -12.80
CA GLY A 180 2.77 -8.45 -12.16
C GLY A 180 1.63 -8.98 -11.30
N PHE A 181 1.75 -10.24 -10.90
CA PHE A 181 0.84 -10.89 -9.96
C PHE A 181 1.64 -11.48 -8.81
N TRP A 182 1.27 -11.11 -7.59
CA TRP A 182 1.73 -11.79 -6.40
C TRP A 182 0.65 -12.78 -5.95
N CYS A 183 0.88 -14.07 -6.19
CA CYS A 183 -0.05 -15.13 -5.82
C CYS A 183 0.23 -15.62 -4.40
N GLN A 184 -0.83 -15.90 -3.64
CA GLN A 184 -0.75 -16.45 -2.28
C GLN A 184 -0.94 -17.96 -2.38
N ASP A 185 0.15 -18.72 -2.32
CA ASP A 185 0.16 -20.19 -2.51
C ASP A 185 -0.46 -20.96 -1.34
N ASP A 186 -0.57 -20.32 -0.16
CA ASP A 186 -1.17 -20.85 1.05
C ASP A 186 -2.71 -20.71 1.10
N LEU A 187 -3.30 -19.98 0.16
CA LEU A 187 -4.74 -19.81 0.08
C LEU A 187 -5.37 -20.88 -0.82
N GLN A 188 -6.25 -21.69 -0.23
CA GLN A 188 -7.10 -22.56 -1.03
C GLN A 188 -8.13 -21.75 -1.82
N ILE A 189 -8.24 -22.02 -3.12
CA ILE A 189 -9.30 -21.45 -3.95
C ILE A 189 -10.60 -22.14 -3.55
N ALA A 190 -11.47 -21.38 -2.88
CA ALA A 190 -12.78 -21.84 -2.48
C ALA A 190 -13.86 -21.21 -3.37
N PRO A 191 -14.82 -21.99 -3.88
CA PRO A 191 -15.96 -21.43 -4.59
C PRO A 191 -16.93 -20.81 -3.60
N PHE A 192 -17.31 -19.55 -3.83
CA PHE A 192 -18.40 -18.90 -3.11
C PHE A 192 -19.67 -18.95 -3.94
N GLY A 193 -20.74 -19.54 -3.39
CA GLY A 193 -22.05 -19.55 -4.03
C GLY A 193 -22.81 -18.26 -3.77
N TYR A 194 -23.10 -17.51 -4.81
CA TYR A 194 -24.10 -16.46 -4.79
C TYR A 194 -25.33 -16.97 -5.57
N LYS A 195 -26.37 -17.39 -4.87
CA LYS A 195 -27.68 -17.88 -5.38
C LYS A 195 -27.66 -18.67 -6.70
N HIS A 196 -26.98 -18.22 -7.76
CA HIS A 196 -26.93 -18.84 -9.08
C HIS A 196 -25.54 -18.76 -9.76
N THR A 197 -24.55 -18.19 -9.10
CA THR A 197 -23.21 -17.96 -9.68
C THR A 197 -22.15 -18.40 -8.69
N TRP A 198 -21.19 -19.16 -9.17
CA TRP A 198 -20.02 -19.53 -8.40
C TRP A 198 -18.86 -18.62 -8.76
N VAL A 199 -18.26 -17.97 -7.77
CA VAL A 199 -17.06 -17.15 -7.92
C VAL A 199 -16.00 -17.61 -6.94
N SER A 200 -14.74 -17.67 -7.38
CA SER A 200 -13.63 -17.98 -6.50
C SER A 200 -13.30 -16.79 -5.59
N ASN A 201 -12.63 -17.07 -4.46
CA ASN A 201 -11.92 -16.03 -3.72
C ASN A 201 -10.76 -15.47 -4.57
N THR A 202 -10.28 -14.27 -4.21
CA THR A 202 -9.12 -13.66 -4.85
C THR A 202 -7.85 -14.09 -4.10
N PHE A 203 -6.96 -14.82 -4.75
CA PHE A 203 -5.71 -15.32 -4.17
C PHE A 203 -4.46 -14.56 -4.63
N HIS A 204 -4.64 -13.54 -5.46
CA HIS A 204 -3.54 -12.72 -6.00
C HIS A 204 -3.71 -11.24 -5.68
N HIS A 205 -2.57 -10.55 -5.71
CA HIS A 205 -2.48 -9.10 -5.78
C HIS A 205 -1.97 -8.71 -7.15
N TYR A 206 -2.42 -7.58 -7.65
CA TYR A 206 -1.80 -6.91 -8.78
C TYR A 206 -0.59 -6.11 -8.28
N CYS A 207 0.52 -6.23 -8.98
CA CYS A 207 1.71 -5.38 -8.80
C CYS A 207 1.79 -4.48 -10.04
N LEU A 208 1.20 -3.30 -9.94
CA LEU A 208 1.12 -2.33 -11.04
C LEU A 208 2.33 -1.41 -10.96
N THR A 209 3.21 -1.46 -11.97
CA THR A 209 4.39 -0.59 -11.99
C THR A 209 4.31 0.42 -13.11
N PHE A 210 4.43 1.67 -12.73
CA PHE A 210 4.41 2.85 -13.60
C PHE A 210 5.76 3.53 -13.59
N GLN A 211 6.08 4.30 -14.64
CA GLN A 211 7.27 5.13 -14.75
C GLN A 211 6.87 6.58 -14.99
N LYS A 212 7.55 7.50 -14.30
CA LYS A 212 7.44 8.93 -14.57
C LYS A 212 8.17 9.27 -15.87
N PRO A 213 7.48 9.89 -16.85
CA PRO A 213 8.10 10.25 -18.14
C PRO A 213 9.20 11.30 -18.00
#